data_1034cf8990e4aac018a984dc60f54738
#
_entry.id   1034cf8990e4aac018a984dc60f54738
#
_cell.length_a   1.000
_cell.length_b   1.000
_cell.length_c   1.000
_cell.angle_alpha   90.00
_cell.angle_beta   90.00
_cell.angle_gamma   90.00
#
_symmetry.space_group_name_H-M   'P 1'
#
loop_
_entity.id
_entity.type
_entity.pdbx_description
1 polymer ?
#
loop_
_entity_poly.entity_id
_entity_poly.type
_entity_poly.pdbx_seq_one_letter_code
_entity_poly.pdbx_strand_id
1 'polypeptide(L)'
;MKELPPERIEQAAGCRLLFAAALDEYGPDETVCRLLRTLRKHPDCLSGSYGGVIVDGAGELYTKQTARELVLAANQAGCAFPGKPLVEGTGSLYNQHIQAGILHLSWEQTYAHQLRQLAQRILEFEPPCFARPKLLMLHASDNKRSNTVWLGEQVLARLPDAFETKTISLQNGSIHDCRGCSYEACLHFAAQSRCFYGGSISDEVLPAISACDAMLFLCPNYNDAVSANIMALFNRLTNLLVKQDLYQKYLYGIVVSGYSGSDIVTRQLLGAMCLNKTAILPPDFCLMQTAHDPGSVRTADGIDARVTEFAARIAKIQTVQK
;
A
#
# COMPACT_ATOMS: atom_id res chain seq x y z
N MET A 1 2.39 -22.08 -16.62
CA MET A 1 3.06 -20.77 -16.38
C MET A 1 3.99 -20.51 -17.54
N LYS A 2 4.02 -19.29 -18.06
CA LYS A 2 4.90 -18.88 -19.17
C LYS A 2 5.84 -17.80 -18.66
N GLU A 3 7.12 -17.95 -18.90
CA GLU A 3 8.13 -16.93 -18.60
C GLU A 3 8.15 -15.86 -19.68
N LEU A 4 8.26 -14.60 -19.28
CA LEU A 4 8.38 -13.45 -20.17
C LEU A 4 9.65 -12.66 -19.81
N PRO A 5 10.52 -12.35 -20.77
CA PRO A 5 11.65 -11.47 -20.53
C PRO A 5 11.17 -10.02 -20.29
N PRO A 6 11.95 -9.20 -19.56
CA PRO A 6 11.59 -7.82 -19.22
C PRO A 6 11.15 -6.95 -20.40
N GLU A 7 11.75 -7.16 -21.58
CA GLU A 7 11.48 -6.39 -22.81
C GLU A 7 10.09 -6.68 -23.42
N ARG A 8 9.46 -7.77 -22.99
CA ARG A 8 8.15 -8.19 -23.49
C ARG A 8 7.03 -8.08 -22.46
N ILE A 9 7.30 -7.40 -21.35
CA ILE A 9 6.33 -7.28 -20.24
C ILE A 9 5.01 -6.64 -20.69
N GLU A 10 5.01 -5.78 -21.68
CA GLU A 10 3.82 -5.17 -22.28
C GLU A 10 2.82 -6.17 -22.86
N GLN A 11 3.27 -7.41 -23.13
CA GLN A 11 2.41 -8.50 -23.59
C GLN A 11 1.64 -9.18 -22.45
N ALA A 12 1.80 -8.70 -21.23
CA ALA A 12 1.24 -9.30 -20.02
C ALA A 12 -0.03 -8.58 -19.51
N ALA A 13 -0.63 -7.70 -20.32
CA ALA A 13 -1.90 -7.07 -19.99
C ALA A 13 -3.00 -8.13 -19.72
N GLY A 14 -3.83 -7.91 -18.71
CA GLY A 14 -4.90 -8.82 -18.31
C GLY A 14 -4.45 -10.16 -17.72
N CYS A 15 -3.16 -10.31 -17.39
CA CYS A 15 -2.58 -11.56 -16.89
C CYS A 15 -2.49 -11.62 -15.37
N ARG A 16 -2.32 -12.85 -14.85
CA ARG A 16 -1.89 -13.11 -13.47
C ARG A 16 -0.36 -13.21 -13.49
N LEU A 17 0.32 -12.32 -12.76
CA LEU A 17 1.76 -12.10 -12.88
C LEU A 17 2.51 -12.43 -11.59
N LEU A 18 3.67 -13.06 -11.73
CA LEU A 18 4.66 -13.20 -10.67
C LEU A 18 5.96 -12.54 -11.16
N PHE A 19 6.33 -11.45 -10.51
CA PHE A 19 7.61 -10.78 -10.72
C PHE A 19 8.63 -11.45 -9.82
N ALA A 20 9.58 -12.17 -10.39
CA ALA A 20 10.63 -12.86 -9.65
C ALA A 20 11.97 -12.16 -9.87
N ALA A 21 12.68 -11.84 -8.79
CA ALA A 21 14.00 -11.24 -8.80
C ALA A 21 14.94 -12.01 -7.86
N ALA A 22 16.08 -12.43 -8.37
CA ALA A 22 17.21 -12.92 -7.60
C ALA A 22 18.23 -11.78 -7.44
N LEU A 23 18.65 -11.51 -6.21
CA LEU A 23 19.63 -10.47 -5.88
C LEU A 23 20.95 -11.10 -5.50
N ASP A 24 22.03 -10.50 -5.93
CA ASP A 24 23.36 -10.80 -5.39
C ASP A 24 23.63 -10.07 -4.06
N GLU A 25 24.87 -10.10 -3.58
CA GLU A 25 25.27 -9.43 -2.33
C GLU A 25 25.17 -7.88 -2.43
N TYR A 26 25.15 -7.34 -3.64
CA TYR A 26 25.15 -5.91 -3.92
C TYR A 26 23.76 -5.36 -4.29
N GLY A 27 22.77 -6.21 -4.42
CA GLY A 27 21.37 -5.83 -4.70
C GLY A 27 20.87 -6.29 -6.07
N PRO A 28 19.94 -5.54 -6.69
CA PRO A 28 19.32 -5.92 -7.94
C PRO A 28 20.30 -5.81 -9.14
N ASP A 29 20.27 -6.81 -9.99
CA ASP A 29 21.05 -6.86 -11.22
C ASP A 29 20.50 -5.95 -12.33
N GLU A 30 21.17 -5.96 -13.49
CA GLU A 30 20.77 -5.18 -14.66
C GLU A 30 19.39 -5.59 -15.20
N THR A 31 18.99 -6.84 -15.02
CA THR A 31 17.69 -7.36 -15.49
C THR A 31 16.54 -6.70 -14.75
N VAL A 32 16.65 -6.57 -13.43
CA VAL A 32 15.66 -5.84 -12.59
C VAL A 32 15.61 -4.37 -12.99
N CYS A 33 16.77 -3.72 -13.18
CA CYS A 33 16.83 -2.33 -13.62
C CYS A 33 16.15 -2.13 -14.98
N ARG A 34 16.34 -3.07 -15.92
CA ARG A 34 15.73 -3.06 -17.23
C ARG A 34 14.22 -3.21 -17.16
N LEU A 35 13.72 -4.14 -16.33
CA LEU A 35 12.29 -4.31 -16.09
C LEU A 35 11.66 -3.03 -15.53
N LEU A 36 12.26 -2.43 -14.51
CA LEU A 36 11.78 -1.17 -13.93
C LEU A 36 11.70 -0.05 -14.97
N ARG A 37 12.71 0.07 -15.83
CA ARG A 37 12.72 1.06 -16.91
C ARG A 37 11.64 0.81 -17.94
N THR A 38 11.40 -0.45 -18.30
CA THR A 38 10.34 -0.83 -19.26
C THR A 38 8.96 -0.49 -18.72
N LEU A 39 8.67 -0.88 -17.47
CA LEU A 39 7.41 -0.56 -16.81
C LEU A 39 7.14 0.95 -16.74
N ARG A 40 8.17 1.75 -16.36
CA ARG A 40 8.06 3.22 -16.28
C ARG A 40 7.88 3.91 -17.63
N LYS A 41 8.35 3.30 -18.73
CA LYS A 41 8.18 3.84 -20.08
C LYS A 41 6.81 3.56 -20.69
N HIS A 42 6.15 2.52 -20.25
CA HIS A 42 4.89 2.04 -20.81
C HIS A 42 3.78 2.06 -19.77
N PRO A 43 3.24 3.25 -19.41
CA PRO A 43 2.10 3.34 -18.49
C PRO A 43 0.94 2.52 -19.06
N ASP A 44 0.14 1.93 -18.19
CA ASP A 44 -1.01 1.09 -18.54
C ASP A 44 -0.70 -0.23 -19.28
N CYS A 45 0.57 -0.56 -19.55
CA CYS A 45 0.93 -1.81 -20.24
C CYS A 45 0.52 -3.08 -19.49
N LEU A 46 0.22 -2.98 -18.20
CA LEU A 46 -0.27 -4.07 -17.35
C LEU A 46 -1.74 -3.90 -16.95
N SER A 47 -2.50 -3.09 -17.68
CA SER A 47 -3.91 -2.88 -17.36
C SER A 47 -4.69 -4.19 -17.28
N GLY A 48 -5.52 -4.35 -16.23
CA GLY A 48 -6.29 -5.55 -15.97
C GLY A 48 -5.49 -6.72 -15.39
N SER A 49 -4.19 -6.54 -15.12
CA SER A 49 -3.34 -7.57 -14.52
C SER A 49 -3.37 -7.55 -13.00
N TYR A 50 -3.09 -8.71 -12.40
CA TYR A 50 -2.93 -8.89 -10.95
C TYR A 50 -1.58 -9.50 -10.65
N GLY A 51 -0.82 -8.88 -9.74
CA GLY A 51 0.57 -9.22 -9.53
C GLY A 51 0.92 -9.71 -8.13
N GLY A 52 2.03 -10.43 -8.05
CA GLY A 52 2.80 -10.70 -6.84
C GLY A 52 4.28 -10.61 -7.14
N VAL A 53 5.07 -10.49 -6.09
CA VAL A 53 6.51 -10.30 -6.18
C VAL A 53 7.22 -11.34 -5.33
N ILE A 54 8.24 -11.97 -5.90
CA ILE A 54 9.15 -12.89 -5.22
C ILE A 54 10.54 -12.27 -5.31
N VAL A 55 11.21 -12.11 -4.17
CA VAL A 55 12.60 -11.61 -4.16
C VAL A 55 13.46 -12.51 -3.31
N ASP A 56 14.46 -13.11 -3.93
CA ASP A 56 15.49 -13.89 -3.25
C ASP A 56 16.78 -13.09 -3.17
N GLY A 57 17.32 -12.90 -1.97
CA GLY A 57 18.58 -12.21 -1.73
C GLY A 57 19.70 -13.17 -1.37
N ALA A 58 20.87 -12.99 -1.93
CA ALA A 58 22.08 -13.67 -1.46
C ALA A 58 22.49 -13.25 -0.04
N GLY A 59 22.08 -12.05 0.39
CA GLY A 59 22.31 -11.49 1.73
C GLY A 59 21.01 -11.12 2.45
N GLU A 60 21.17 -10.36 3.55
CA GLU A 60 20.03 -9.93 4.41
C GLU A 60 19.43 -8.59 3.98
N LEU A 61 20.00 -7.92 2.99
CA LEU A 61 19.62 -6.58 2.59
C LEU A 61 18.97 -6.55 1.20
N TYR A 62 18.38 -5.40 0.83
CA TYR A 62 17.85 -5.02 -0.48
C TYR A 62 16.55 -5.71 -0.93
N THR A 63 16.16 -6.86 -0.38
CA THR A 63 14.96 -7.60 -0.80
C THR A 63 13.69 -6.75 -0.74
N LYS A 64 13.43 -6.10 0.39
CA LYS A 64 12.24 -5.23 0.57
C LYS A 64 12.30 -3.95 -0.26
N GLN A 65 13.49 -3.38 -0.44
CA GLN A 65 13.66 -2.20 -1.28
C GLN A 65 13.30 -2.53 -2.73
N THR A 66 13.91 -3.59 -3.27
CA THR A 66 13.66 -4.06 -4.65
C THR A 66 12.17 -4.40 -4.85
N ALA A 67 11.56 -5.10 -3.88
CA ALA A 67 10.14 -5.41 -3.93
C ALA A 67 9.26 -4.14 -3.99
N ARG A 68 9.54 -3.12 -3.18
CA ARG A 68 8.79 -1.85 -3.19
C ARG A 68 8.89 -1.13 -4.53
N GLU A 69 10.07 -1.15 -5.15
CA GLU A 69 10.31 -0.54 -6.46
C GLU A 69 9.56 -1.29 -7.57
N LEU A 70 9.61 -2.62 -7.58
CA LEU A 70 8.88 -3.46 -8.53
C LEU A 70 7.37 -3.28 -8.40
N VAL A 71 6.84 -3.33 -7.17
CA VAL A 71 5.41 -3.14 -6.93
C VAL A 71 4.96 -1.76 -7.38
N LEU A 72 5.69 -0.68 -7.03
CA LEU A 72 5.30 0.66 -7.44
C LEU A 72 5.33 0.82 -8.96
N ALA A 73 6.41 0.38 -9.63
CA ALA A 73 6.54 0.50 -11.08
C ALA A 73 5.45 -0.29 -11.83
N ALA A 74 5.18 -1.53 -11.40
CA ALA A 74 4.14 -2.35 -12.00
C ALA A 74 2.73 -1.80 -11.70
N ASN A 75 2.51 -1.23 -10.52
CA ASN A 75 1.24 -0.62 -10.15
C ASN A 75 0.94 0.63 -10.98
N GLN A 76 1.94 1.48 -11.20
CA GLN A 76 1.85 2.63 -12.11
C GLN A 76 1.65 2.21 -13.58
N ALA A 77 2.11 1.01 -13.95
CA ALA A 77 1.86 0.42 -15.25
C ALA A 77 0.48 -0.30 -15.37
N GLY A 78 -0.39 -0.16 -14.37
CA GLY A 78 -1.76 -0.67 -14.40
C GLY A 78 -1.99 -2.01 -13.70
N CYS A 79 -0.98 -2.60 -13.05
CA CYS A 79 -1.12 -3.85 -12.31
C CYS A 79 -1.73 -3.59 -10.92
N ALA A 80 -2.77 -4.33 -10.55
CA ALA A 80 -3.26 -4.39 -9.17
C ALA A 80 -2.53 -5.47 -8.37
N PHE A 81 -2.43 -5.28 -7.05
CA PHE A 81 -1.85 -6.27 -6.17
C PHE A 81 -2.84 -6.65 -5.07
N PRO A 82 -3.20 -7.93 -4.92
CA PRO A 82 -3.85 -8.42 -3.72
C PRO A 82 -2.96 -8.14 -2.51
N GLY A 83 -3.56 -8.00 -1.34
CA GLY A 83 -2.81 -7.72 -0.13
C GLY A 83 -1.70 -8.75 0.15
N LYS A 84 -0.60 -8.30 0.75
CA LYS A 84 0.61 -9.09 1.03
C LYS A 84 1.17 -9.76 -0.25
N PRO A 85 1.47 -8.98 -1.29
CA PRO A 85 1.90 -9.51 -2.58
C PRO A 85 3.37 -9.92 -2.62
N LEU A 86 4.12 -9.74 -1.53
CA LEU A 86 5.55 -10.06 -1.44
C LEU A 86 5.78 -11.37 -0.70
N VAL A 87 6.59 -12.24 -1.30
CA VAL A 87 7.33 -13.29 -0.61
C VAL A 87 8.81 -13.04 -0.83
N GLU A 88 9.57 -12.99 0.27
CA GLU A 88 11.02 -12.76 0.24
C GLU A 88 11.78 -13.88 0.94
N GLY A 89 12.90 -14.28 0.36
CA GLY A 89 13.94 -15.06 0.99
C GLY A 89 15.20 -14.20 1.18
N THR A 90 15.68 -14.07 2.42
CA THR A 90 17.02 -13.53 2.68
C THR A 90 18.04 -14.66 2.64
N GLY A 91 19.32 -14.36 2.51
CA GLY A 91 20.38 -15.38 2.38
C GLY A 91 20.37 -16.44 3.48
N SER A 92 20.06 -16.07 4.72
CA SER A 92 19.90 -16.99 5.84
C SER A 92 18.50 -17.59 5.98
N LEU A 93 17.49 -17.07 5.31
CA LEU A 93 16.06 -17.30 5.55
C LEU A 93 15.61 -16.97 6.99
N TYR A 94 16.40 -16.20 7.75
CA TYR A 94 16.04 -15.81 9.12
C TYR A 94 14.75 -15.00 9.18
N ASN A 95 14.42 -14.30 8.10
CA ASN A 95 13.14 -13.59 7.95
C ASN A 95 11.91 -14.51 7.99
N GLN A 96 12.08 -15.84 7.89
CA GLN A 96 11.02 -16.84 8.04
C GLN A 96 10.84 -17.31 9.49
N HIS A 97 11.74 -16.96 10.42
CA HIS A 97 11.79 -17.50 11.79
C HIS A 97 10.44 -17.47 12.52
N ILE A 98 9.77 -16.32 12.56
CA ILE A 98 8.50 -16.17 13.29
C ILE A 98 7.40 -17.03 12.65
N GLN A 99 7.28 -16.98 11.33
CA GLN A 99 6.25 -17.72 10.61
C GLN A 99 6.49 -19.24 10.67
N ALA A 100 7.73 -19.67 10.64
CA ALA A 100 8.12 -21.06 10.79
C ALA A 100 7.71 -21.62 12.18
N GLY A 101 7.91 -20.83 13.24
CA GLY A 101 7.44 -21.18 14.57
C GLY A 101 5.91 -21.32 14.65
N ILE A 102 5.16 -20.45 14.00
CA ILE A 102 3.69 -20.53 13.97
C ILE A 102 3.20 -21.74 13.17
N LEU A 103 3.86 -22.07 12.06
CA LEU A 103 3.46 -23.17 11.18
C LEU A 103 4.05 -24.54 11.59
N HIS A 104 4.98 -24.56 12.54
CA HIS A 104 5.74 -25.75 12.92
C HIS A 104 6.47 -26.39 11.76
N LEU A 105 7.09 -25.56 10.88
CA LEU A 105 7.83 -25.97 9.69
C LEU A 105 9.29 -25.49 9.76
N SER A 106 10.19 -26.06 8.91
CA SER A 106 11.51 -25.47 8.71
C SER A 106 11.41 -24.13 7.98
N TRP A 107 12.48 -23.33 7.94
CA TRP A 107 12.49 -22.04 7.24
C TRP A 107 12.27 -22.23 5.73
N GLU A 108 12.92 -23.22 5.12
CA GLU A 108 12.76 -23.57 3.70
C GLU A 108 11.34 -24.03 3.38
N GLN A 109 10.77 -24.89 4.25
CA GLN A 109 9.39 -25.34 4.09
C GLN A 109 8.40 -24.18 4.22
N THR A 110 8.65 -23.26 5.17
CA THR A 110 7.85 -22.04 5.37
C THR A 110 7.92 -21.14 4.15
N TYR A 111 9.12 -20.91 3.62
CA TYR A 111 9.32 -20.14 2.39
C TYR A 111 8.55 -20.76 1.22
N ALA A 112 8.73 -22.05 0.98
CA ALA A 112 8.01 -22.77 -0.07
C ALA A 112 6.49 -22.75 0.12
N HIS A 113 6.01 -22.80 1.36
CA HIS A 113 4.59 -22.66 1.67
C HIS A 113 4.06 -21.27 1.32
N GLN A 114 4.78 -20.21 1.68
CA GLN A 114 4.40 -18.84 1.34
C GLN A 114 4.38 -18.58 -0.18
N LEU A 115 5.32 -19.17 -0.94
CA LEU A 115 5.32 -19.09 -2.41
C LEU A 115 4.04 -19.69 -3.00
N ARG A 116 3.63 -20.88 -2.52
CA ARG A 116 2.38 -21.50 -2.97
C ARG A 116 1.16 -20.66 -2.62
N GLN A 117 1.10 -20.12 -1.40
CA GLN A 117 0.02 -19.24 -0.96
C GLN A 117 -0.05 -17.97 -1.80
N LEU A 118 1.10 -17.36 -2.16
CA LEU A 118 1.12 -16.18 -3.02
C LEU A 118 0.58 -16.52 -4.41
N ALA A 119 1.06 -17.60 -5.03
CA ALA A 119 0.60 -18.03 -6.35
C ALA A 119 -0.90 -18.29 -6.35
N GLN A 120 -1.41 -19.03 -5.37
CA GLN A 120 -2.84 -19.33 -5.23
C GLN A 120 -3.65 -18.03 -5.07
N ARG A 121 -3.22 -17.13 -4.18
CA ARG A 121 -3.90 -15.85 -3.95
C ARG A 121 -4.01 -15.01 -5.23
N ILE A 122 -2.96 -14.98 -6.06
CA ILE A 122 -2.98 -14.23 -7.32
C ILE A 122 -3.93 -14.90 -8.33
N LEU A 123 -3.91 -16.22 -8.40
CA LEU A 123 -4.77 -16.99 -9.34
C LEU A 123 -6.26 -16.86 -8.99
N GLU A 124 -6.59 -16.85 -7.70
CA GLU A 124 -7.96 -16.83 -7.20
C GLU A 124 -8.46 -15.41 -6.89
N PHE A 125 -7.59 -14.38 -7.04
CA PHE A 125 -7.97 -13.03 -6.67
C PHE A 125 -9.08 -12.48 -7.55
N GLU A 126 -10.17 -12.09 -6.91
CA GLU A 126 -11.25 -11.31 -7.48
C GLU A 126 -11.38 -10.00 -6.68
N PRO A 127 -11.28 -8.83 -7.32
CA PRO A 127 -11.39 -7.56 -6.63
C PRO A 127 -12.79 -7.39 -6.03
N PRO A 128 -12.89 -7.11 -4.71
CA PRO A 128 -14.18 -6.89 -4.08
C PRO A 128 -14.87 -5.63 -4.63
N CYS A 129 -16.20 -5.70 -4.78
CA CYS A 129 -17.03 -4.57 -5.16
C CYS A 129 -18.15 -4.38 -4.13
N PHE A 130 -18.58 -3.12 -3.93
CA PHE A 130 -19.49 -2.74 -2.87
C PHE A 130 -20.68 -1.93 -3.45
N ALA A 131 -21.90 -2.21 -3.01
CA ALA A 131 -23.08 -1.43 -3.42
C ALA A 131 -23.03 0.01 -2.86
N ARG A 132 -22.54 0.16 -1.63
CA ARG A 132 -22.34 1.45 -0.93
C ARG A 132 -20.95 1.47 -0.32
N PRO A 133 -19.90 1.80 -1.09
CA PRO A 133 -18.54 1.77 -0.59
C PRO A 133 -18.32 2.77 0.55
N LYS A 134 -17.60 2.34 1.58
CA LYS A 134 -17.21 3.17 2.73
C LYS A 134 -15.74 3.58 2.56
N LEU A 135 -15.51 4.85 2.27
CA LEU A 135 -14.16 5.41 2.11
C LEU A 135 -13.75 6.19 3.36
N LEU A 136 -12.66 5.76 3.99
CA LEU A 136 -12.02 6.46 5.10
C LEU A 136 -10.85 7.30 4.59
N MET A 137 -10.95 8.62 4.71
CA MET A 137 -9.85 9.55 4.44
C MET A 137 -9.10 9.87 5.74
N LEU A 138 -7.77 9.70 5.73
CA LEU A 138 -6.88 9.91 6.86
C LEU A 138 -5.81 10.95 6.52
N HIS A 139 -5.65 11.96 7.37
CA HIS A 139 -4.61 12.98 7.24
C HIS A 139 -4.04 13.40 8.60
N ALA A 140 -2.86 14.02 8.59
CA ALA A 140 -2.21 14.56 9.78
C ALA A 140 -1.91 16.06 9.61
N SER A 141 -2.74 16.77 8.85
CA SER A 141 -2.58 18.21 8.61
C SER A 141 -3.65 19.00 9.34
N ASP A 142 -3.26 20.08 9.98
CA ASP A 142 -4.12 21.10 10.60
C ASP A 142 -4.19 22.40 9.78
N ASN A 143 -3.39 22.48 8.71
CA ASN A 143 -3.30 23.67 7.89
C ASN A 143 -4.51 23.81 6.97
N LYS A 144 -5.32 24.84 7.16
CA LYS A 144 -6.48 25.17 6.30
C LYS A 144 -6.15 25.39 4.82
N ARG A 145 -4.88 25.60 4.47
CA ARG A 145 -4.39 25.73 3.09
C ARG A 145 -3.54 24.54 2.67
N SER A 146 -3.69 23.39 3.31
CA SER A 146 -2.97 22.18 2.97
C SER A 146 -3.29 21.72 1.55
N ASN A 147 -2.25 21.53 0.74
CA ASN A 147 -2.38 21.02 -0.63
C ASN A 147 -2.96 19.59 -0.64
N THR A 148 -2.53 18.73 0.29
CA THR A 148 -3.02 17.34 0.34
C THR A 148 -4.47 17.26 0.79
N VAL A 149 -4.88 18.05 1.79
CA VAL A 149 -6.27 18.06 2.26
C VAL A 149 -7.20 18.59 1.18
N TRP A 150 -6.81 19.69 0.51
CA TRP A 150 -7.60 20.22 -0.60
C TRP A 150 -7.79 19.18 -1.72
N LEU A 151 -6.71 18.47 -2.11
CA LEU A 151 -6.83 17.41 -3.12
C LEU A 151 -7.76 16.28 -2.66
N GLY A 152 -7.65 15.86 -1.40
CA GLY A 152 -8.54 14.84 -0.83
C GLY A 152 -10.01 15.27 -0.89
N GLU A 153 -10.31 16.51 -0.49
CA GLU A 153 -11.67 17.09 -0.56
C GLU A 153 -12.17 17.15 -2.02
N GLN A 154 -11.32 17.54 -2.98
CA GLN A 154 -11.69 17.55 -4.39
C GLN A 154 -11.97 16.14 -4.94
N VAL A 155 -11.24 15.13 -4.48
CA VAL A 155 -11.50 13.73 -4.83
C VAL A 155 -12.84 13.28 -4.25
N LEU A 156 -13.08 13.51 -2.95
CA LEU A 156 -14.35 13.13 -2.31
C LEU A 156 -15.55 13.80 -3.01
N ALA A 157 -15.44 15.07 -3.38
CA ALA A 157 -16.51 15.80 -4.07
C ALA A 157 -16.87 15.26 -5.46
N ARG A 158 -16.03 14.43 -6.06
CA ARG A 158 -16.24 13.79 -7.38
C ARG A 158 -16.64 12.33 -7.31
N LEU A 159 -16.73 11.76 -6.10
CA LEU A 159 -17.21 10.39 -5.96
C LEU A 159 -18.71 10.31 -6.15
N PRO A 160 -19.25 9.17 -6.64
CA PRO A 160 -20.69 8.94 -6.71
C PRO A 160 -21.38 9.05 -5.35
N ASP A 161 -22.65 9.47 -5.34
CA ASP A 161 -23.48 9.65 -4.13
C ASP A 161 -23.63 8.39 -3.29
N ALA A 162 -23.39 7.22 -3.87
CA ALA A 162 -23.41 5.94 -3.15
C ALA A 162 -22.25 5.75 -2.17
N PHE A 163 -21.19 6.56 -2.27
CA PHE A 163 -20.06 6.48 -1.35
C PHE A 163 -20.39 7.09 0.01
N GLU A 164 -20.16 6.31 1.06
CA GLU A 164 -20.15 6.81 2.44
C GLU A 164 -18.73 7.23 2.79
N THR A 165 -18.51 8.53 3.01
CA THR A 165 -17.16 9.05 3.28
C THR A 165 -17.02 9.46 4.74
N LYS A 166 -15.90 9.09 5.36
CA LYS A 166 -15.50 9.55 6.69
C LYS A 166 -14.10 10.13 6.64
N THR A 167 -13.88 11.30 7.23
CA THR A 167 -12.56 11.91 7.37
C THR A 167 -12.14 11.93 8.83
N ILE A 168 -10.90 11.49 9.11
CA ILE A 168 -10.30 11.57 10.43
C ILE A 168 -8.96 12.28 10.33
N SER A 169 -8.76 13.28 11.17
CA SER A 169 -7.49 13.98 11.31
C SER A 169 -6.63 13.34 12.39
N LEU A 170 -5.41 12.96 12.03
CA LEU A 170 -4.38 12.51 12.95
C LEU A 170 -3.54 13.71 13.41
N GLN A 171 -4.18 14.70 14.04
CA GLN A 171 -3.50 15.90 14.52
C GLN A 171 -2.62 15.64 15.74
N ASN A 172 -1.75 16.58 16.05
CA ASN A 172 -0.89 16.52 17.22
C ASN A 172 -1.70 16.58 18.53
N GLY A 173 -1.12 16.03 19.59
CA GLY A 173 -1.62 16.11 20.97
C GLY A 173 -2.26 14.83 21.49
N SER A 174 -3.12 14.17 20.72
CA SER A 174 -3.79 12.92 21.13
C SER A 174 -3.21 11.67 20.48
N ILE A 175 -2.24 11.81 19.59
CA ILE A 175 -1.60 10.71 18.86
C ILE A 175 -0.32 10.29 19.57
N HIS A 176 -0.23 9.03 19.93
CA HIS A 176 0.95 8.42 20.56
C HIS A 176 1.50 7.31 19.68
N ASP A 177 2.81 7.25 19.54
CA ASP A 177 3.49 6.17 18.85
C ASP A 177 3.43 4.87 19.66
N CYS A 178 3.82 3.76 19.00
CA CYS A 178 3.98 2.45 19.64
C CYS A 178 5.09 2.51 20.69
N ARG A 179 4.83 1.96 21.89
CA ARG A 179 5.78 1.92 23.01
C ARG A 179 6.68 0.70 23.00
N GLY A 180 6.55 -0.20 22.00
CA GLY A 180 7.40 -1.39 21.89
C GLY A 180 7.16 -2.42 22.99
N CYS A 181 5.91 -2.67 23.37
CA CYS A 181 5.56 -3.77 24.30
C CYS A 181 6.02 -5.11 23.74
N SER A 182 6.16 -6.12 24.63
CA SER A 182 6.35 -7.50 24.18
C SER A 182 5.18 -7.93 23.29
N TYR A 183 5.44 -8.87 22.37
CA TYR A 183 4.40 -9.34 21.46
C TYR A 183 3.21 -9.97 22.21
N GLU A 184 3.49 -10.74 23.27
CA GLU A 184 2.44 -11.33 24.11
C GLU A 184 1.56 -10.29 24.79
N ALA A 185 2.16 -9.21 25.33
CA ALA A 185 1.41 -8.11 25.92
C ALA A 185 0.55 -7.39 24.83
N CYS A 186 1.11 -7.20 23.63
CA CYS A 186 0.36 -6.62 22.52
C CYS A 186 -0.82 -7.52 22.13
N LEU A 187 -0.65 -8.83 22.02
CA LEU A 187 -1.71 -9.79 21.73
C LEU A 187 -2.81 -9.77 22.81
N HIS A 188 -2.45 -9.72 24.09
CA HIS A 188 -3.41 -9.70 25.20
C HIS A 188 -4.38 -8.49 25.07
N PHE A 189 -3.86 -7.28 24.85
CA PHE A 189 -4.70 -6.09 24.71
C PHE A 189 -5.45 -6.05 23.36
N ALA A 190 -4.82 -6.52 22.28
CA ALA A 190 -5.46 -6.61 20.97
C ALA A 190 -6.65 -7.56 21.00
N ALA A 191 -6.61 -8.64 21.79
CA ALA A 191 -7.75 -9.53 22.01
C ALA A 191 -8.98 -8.79 22.57
N GLN A 192 -8.79 -7.66 23.22
CA GLN A 192 -9.86 -6.77 23.73
C GLN A 192 -10.17 -5.60 22.79
N SER A 193 -9.63 -5.58 21.55
CA SER A 193 -9.70 -4.47 20.58
C SER A 193 -9.17 -3.15 21.12
N ARG A 194 -8.18 -3.20 22.02
CA ARG A 194 -7.59 -2.04 22.68
C ARG A 194 -6.07 -2.11 22.67
N CYS A 195 -5.42 -0.96 22.74
CA CYS A 195 -4.03 -0.85 23.12
C CYS A 195 -3.96 -0.36 24.56
N PHE A 196 -3.06 -0.89 25.39
CA PHE A 196 -2.90 -0.45 26.78
C PHE A 196 -2.77 1.08 26.91
N TYR A 197 -2.09 1.72 25.95
CA TYR A 197 -1.87 3.16 25.97
C TYR A 197 -3.02 3.98 25.40
N GLY A 198 -4.11 3.35 24.92
CA GLY A 198 -5.32 4.05 24.44
C GLY A 198 -5.03 5.11 23.36
N GLY A 199 -5.81 6.19 23.42
CA GLY A 199 -5.71 7.37 22.56
C GLY A 199 -6.40 7.22 21.22
N SER A 200 -6.49 8.32 20.46
CA SER A 200 -7.31 8.44 19.24
C SER A 200 -7.05 7.34 18.22
N ILE A 201 -5.82 6.84 18.09
CA ILE A 201 -5.54 5.73 17.19
C ILE A 201 -6.35 4.49 17.56
N SER A 202 -6.33 4.07 18.84
CA SER A 202 -7.04 2.88 19.30
C SER A 202 -8.55 3.07 19.36
N ASP A 203 -8.99 4.25 19.80
CA ASP A 203 -10.36 4.49 20.19
C ASP A 203 -11.24 4.93 19.01
N GLU A 204 -10.62 5.51 17.97
CA GLU A 204 -11.34 6.04 16.80
C GLU A 204 -10.82 5.49 15.47
N VAL A 205 -9.48 5.55 15.23
CA VAL A 205 -8.92 5.28 13.90
C VAL A 205 -8.96 3.80 13.55
N LEU A 206 -8.52 2.91 14.46
CA LEU A 206 -8.56 1.47 14.20
C LEU A 206 -9.98 0.93 14.01
N PRO A 207 -11.00 1.34 14.80
CA PRO A 207 -12.40 1.00 14.50
C PRO A 207 -12.88 1.52 13.13
N ALA A 208 -12.47 2.73 12.74
CA ALA A 208 -12.84 3.28 11.42
C ALA A 208 -12.19 2.49 10.28
N ILE A 209 -10.92 2.10 10.41
CA ILE A 209 -10.23 1.21 9.45
C ILE A 209 -10.93 -0.15 9.38
N SER A 210 -11.38 -0.68 10.52
CA SER A 210 -12.14 -1.93 10.55
C SER A 210 -13.44 -1.84 9.76
N ALA A 211 -14.14 -0.72 9.85
CA ALA A 211 -15.46 -0.51 9.27
C ALA A 211 -15.46 -0.07 7.79
N CYS A 212 -14.34 0.45 7.26
CA CYS A 212 -14.27 0.94 5.87
C CYS A 212 -14.00 -0.19 4.86
N ASP A 213 -14.28 0.10 3.58
CA ASP A 213 -13.96 -0.75 2.43
C ASP A 213 -12.72 -0.24 1.69
N ALA A 214 -12.43 1.05 1.83
CA ALA A 214 -11.26 1.70 1.24
C ALA A 214 -10.67 2.75 2.18
N MET A 215 -9.35 2.90 2.12
CA MET A 215 -8.58 3.90 2.86
C MET A 215 -7.91 4.85 1.88
N LEU A 216 -8.03 6.16 2.10
CA LEU A 216 -7.32 7.21 1.38
C LEU A 216 -6.41 7.95 2.35
N PHE A 217 -5.10 7.74 2.21
CA PHE A 217 -4.10 8.45 3.02
C PHE A 217 -3.62 9.72 2.32
N LEU A 218 -3.68 10.84 3.04
CA LEU A 218 -3.12 12.10 2.57
C LEU A 218 -1.75 12.30 3.22
N CYS A 219 -0.70 12.21 2.42
CA CYS A 219 0.69 12.20 2.86
C CYS A 219 1.47 13.39 2.26
N PRO A 220 1.54 14.53 2.96
CA PRO A 220 2.52 15.54 2.59
C PRO A 220 3.93 14.96 2.80
N ASN A 221 4.84 15.28 1.87
CA ASN A 221 6.23 14.90 2.01
C ASN A 221 6.95 15.86 2.96
N TYR A 222 7.39 15.34 4.10
CA TYR A 222 8.25 16.05 5.05
C TYR A 222 9.58 15.30 5.17
N ASN A 223 10.64 15.87 4.58
CA ASN A 223 11.97 15.25 4.58
C ASN A 223 11.97 13.79 4.09
N ASP A 224 11.32 13.56 2.95
CA ASP A 224 11.20 12.24 2.31
C ASP A 224 10.56 11.15 3.19
N ALA A 225 9.66 11.57 4.08
CA ALA A 225 8.93 10.68 4.97
C ALA A 225 7.44 11.05 5.08
N VAL A 226 6.62 10.05 5.42
CA VAL A 226 5.26 10.31 5.90
C VAL A 226 5.31 11.07 7.23
N SER A 227 4.26 11.84 7.55
CA SER A 227 4.21 12.55 8.83
C SER A 227 4.31 11.61 10.03
N ALA A 228 4.88 12.10 11.13
CA ALA A 228 5.09 11.31 12.36
C ALA A 228 3.79 10.66 12.86
N ASN A 229 2.67 11.35 12.77
CA ASN A 229 1.38 10.82 13.24
C ASN A 229 0.84 9.69 12.35
N ILE A 230 1.07 9.73 11.03
CA ILE A 230 0.76 8.62 10.12
C ILE A 230 1.68 7.44 10.43
N MET A 231 2.96 7.68 10.70
CA MET A 231 3.90 6.63 11.09
C MET A 231 3.49 5.98 12.42
N ALA A 232 3.06 6.78 13.40
CA ALA A 232 2.53 6.27 14.67
C ALA A 232 1.32 5.35 14.44
N LEU A 233 0.41 5.69 13.51
CA LEU A 233 -0.66 4.78 13.11
C LEU A 233 -0.13 3.47 12.53
N PHE A 234 0.82 3.52 11.59
CA PHE A 234 1.42 2.30 10.99
C PHE A 234 2.05 1.40 12.05
N ASN A 235 2.78 1.97 13.00
CA ASN A 235 3.41 1.23 14.10
C ASN A 235 2.38 0.55 15.02
N ARG A 236 1.17 1.07 15.12
CA ARG A 236 0.10 0.55 15.99
C ARG A 236 -0.92 -0.35 15.30
N LEU A 237 -0.81 -0.56 13.99
CA LEU A 237 -1.72 -1.43 13.23
C LEU A 237 -1.73 -2.88 13.68
N THR A 238 -0.68 -3.38 14.32
CA THR A 238 -0.63 -4.74 14.87
C THR A 238 -1.82 -5.01 15.78
N ASN A 239 -2.27 -4.03 16.54
CA ASN A 239 -3.45 -4.16 17.41
C ASN A 239 -4.74 -4.53 16.65
N LEU A 240 -4.93 -3.98 15.46
CA LEU A 240 -6.06 -4.35 14.59
C LEU A 240 -5.84 -5.72 13.93
N LEU A 241 -4.63 -5.95 13.40
CA LEU A 241 -4.33 -7.07 12.52
C LEU A 241 -4.24 -8.43 13.22
N VAL A 242 -4.19 -8.45 14.54
CA VAL A 242 -4.35 -9.67 15.34
C VAL A 242 -5.75 -10.28 15.17
N LYS A 243 -6.76 -9.45 14.94
CA LYS A 243 -8.16 -9.88 14.84
C LYS A 243 -8.73 -9.85 13.43
N GLN A 244 -8.22 -9.00 12.59
CA GLN A 244 -8.78 -8.71 11.28
C GLN A 244 -7.67 -8.49 10.26
N ASP A 245 -7.74 -9.16 9.12
CA ASP A 245 -6.95 -8.81 7.95
C ASP A 245 -7.60 -7.63 7.16
N LEU A 246 -6.88 -7.18 6.12
CA LEU A 246 -7.32 -6.11 5.24
C LEU A 246 -7.45 -6.58 3.78
N TYR A 247 -7.53 -7.91 3.54
CA TYR A 247 -7.58 -8.48 2.18
C TYR A 247 -8.78 -8.06 1.35
N GLN A 248 -9.80 -7.46 1.97
CA GLN A 248 -10.98 -6.94 1.31
C GLN A 248 -11.04 -5.42 1.30
N LYS A 249 -9.94 -4.73 1.65
CA LYS A 249 -9.90 -3.27 1.77
C LYS A 249 -8.89 -2.66 0.82
N TYR A 250 -9.32 -1.64 0.09
CA TYR A 250 -8.46 -0.94 -0.85
C TYR A 250 -7.61 0.13 -0.17
N LEU A 251 -6.38 0.30 -0.68
CA LEU A 251 -5.47 1.37 -0.30
C LEU A 251 -5.37 2.39 -1.42
N TYR A 252 -5.60 3.65 -1.10
CA TYR A 252 -5.34 4.80 -1.96
C TYR A 252 -4.45 5.81 -1.24
N GLY A 253 -3.73 6.62 -2.01
CA GLY A 253 -2.87 7.67 -1.48
C GLY A 253 -2.93 8.96 -2.27
N ILE A 254 -2.74 10.09 -1.59
CA ILE A 254 -2.39 11.37 -2.21
C ILE A 254 -1.10 11.83 -1.57
N VAL A 255 -0.05 11.97 -2.37
CA VAL A 255 1.27 12.43 -1.91
C VAL A 255 1.58 13.77 -2.56
N VAL A 256 1.87 14.78 -1.75
CA VAL A 256 2.30 16.10 -2.25
C VAL A 256 3.70 16.39 -1.73
N SER A 257 4.63 16.65 -2.64
CA SER A 257 6.00 17.05 -2.35
C SER A 257 6.23 18.50 -2.78
N GLY A 258 7.03 19.23 -2.01
CA GLY A 258 7.41 20.59 -2.39
C GLY A 258 8.23 20.64 -3.67
N TYR A 259 9.09 19.65 -3.88
CA TYR A 259 10.03 19.57 -5.01
C TYR A 259 10.08 18.16 -5.61
N SER A 260 10.55 17.18 -4.84
CA SER A 260 10.78 15.79 -5.27
C SER A 260 10.43 14.82 -4.16
N GLY A 261 10.64 13.51 -4.35
CA GLY A 261 10.50 12.48 -3.32
C GLY A 261 9.07 11.96 -3.11
N SER A 262 8.10 12.31 -3.97
CA SER A 262 6.75 11.74 -3.88
C SER A 262 6.76 10.21 -3.97
N ASP A 263 7.64 9.66 -4.80
CA ASP A 263 7.81 8.21 -4.95
C ASP A 263 8.38 7.55 -3.69
N ILE A 264 9.24 8.25 -2.91
CA ILE A 264 9.77 7.75 -1.63
C ILE A 264 8.63 7.58 -0.62
N VAL A 265 7.81 8.61 -0.45
CA VAL A 265 6.66 8.58 0.46
C VAL A 265 5.61 7.55 0.01
N THR A 266 5.36 7.46 -1.30
CA THR A 266 4.45 6.45 -1.88
C THR A 266 4.93 5.03 -1.60
N ARG A 267 6.25 4.76 -1.70
CA ARG A 267 6.84 3.46 -1.32
C ARG A 267 6.76 3.17 0.17
N GLN A 268 6.81 4.17 1.03
CA GLN A 268 6.57 3.97 2.47
C GLN A 268 5.13 3.55 2.73
N LEU A 269 4.16 4.24 2.11
CA LEU A 269 2.73 3.93 2.24
C LEU A 269 2.41 2.52 1.75
N LEU A 270 2.81 2.16 0.53
CA LEU A 270 2.58 0.81 0.01
C LEU A 270 3.31 -0.26 0.83
N GLY A 271 4.52 0.02 1.28
CA GLY A 271 5.29 -0.88 2.12
C GLY A 271 4.60 -1.16 3.46
N ALA A 272 4.06 -0.12 4.09
CA ALA A 272 3.37 -0.24 5.37
C ALA A 272 2.04 -0.99 5.24
N MET A 273 1.21 -0.65 4.27
CA MET A 273 -0.19 -1.07 4.22
C MET A 273 -0.45 -2.28 3.31
N CYS A 274 0.33 -2.46 2.23
CA CYS A 274 0.16 -3.55 1.27
C CYS A 274 1.19 -4.68 1.47
N LEU A 275 2.50 -4.37 1.49
CA LEU A 275 3.53 -5.42 1.61
C LEU A 275 3.60 -6.02 3.02
N ASN A 276 3.64 -5.19 4.06
CA ASN A 276 3.71 -5.64 5.45
C ASN A 276 2.34 -5.98 6.05
N LYS A 277 1.27 -5.49 5.43
CA LYS A 277 -0.12 -5.74 5.82
C LYS A 277 -0.85 -6.39 4.65
N THR A 278 -2.16 -6.31 4.63
CA THR A 278 -2.96 -7.09 3.68
C THR A 278 -3.90 -6.23 2.82
N ALA A 279 -3.71 -4.90 2.79
CA ALA A 279 -4.54 -4.02 1.98
C ALA A 279 -4.29 -4.23 0.47
N ILE A 280 -5.36 -4.22 -0.31
CA ILE A 280 -5.33 -4.32 -1.77
C ILE A 280 -4.75 -3.02 -2.34
N LEU A 281 -3.84 -3.15 -3.29
CA LEU A 281 -3.31 -2.03 -4.05
C LEU A 281 -3.98 -2.00 -5.43
N PRO A 282 -4.95 -1.13 -5.69
CA PRO A 282 -5.57 -0.99 -7.01
C PRO A 282 -4.57 -0.39 -8.01
N PRO A 283 -4.83 -0.48 -9.33
CA PRO A 283 -3.96 0.13 -10.34
C PRO A 283 -3.76 1.62 -10.07
N ASP A 284 -2.52 2.09 -10.17
CA ASP A 284 -2.11 3.49 -9.97
C ASP A 284 -2.78 4.12 -8.73
N PHE A 285 -2.54 3.46 -7.59
CA PHE A 285 -3.22 3.71 -6.32
C PHE A 285 -2.99 5.10 -5.71
N CYS A 286 -1.99 5.83 -6.21
CA CYS A 286 -1.51 7.05 -5.56
C CYS A 286 -1.45 8.23 -6.53
N LEU A 287 -2.17 9.30 -6.21
CA LEU A 287 -2.02 10.60 -6.86
C LEU A 287 -0.80 11.32 -6.28
N MET A 288 0.28 11.41 -7.05
CA MET A 288 1.49 12.14 -6.68
C MET A 288 1.50 13.52 -7.34
N GLN A 289 1.70 14.59 -6.57
CA GLN A 289 1.69 15.96 -7.06
C GLN A 289 2.85 16.75 -6.47
N THR A 290 3.45 17.64 -7.28
CA THR A 290 4.41 18.64 -6.79
C THR A 290 3.69 19.96 -6.57
N ALA A 291 3.78 20.50 -5.34
CA ALA A 291 3.24 21.82 -4.98
C ALA A 291 3.92 22.29 -3.69
N HIS A 292 4.70 23.38 -3.78
CA HIS A 292 5.53 23.87 -2.67
C HIS A 292 4.72 24.72 -1.69
N ASP A 293 4.14 25.80 -2.18
CA ASP A 293 3.46 26.75 -1.30
C ASP A 293 2.07 26.26 -0.86
N PRO A 294 1.61 26.61 0.35
CA PRO A 294 0.28 26.27 0.81
C PRO A 294 -0.81 26.80 -0.14
N GLY A 295 -1.59 25.89 -0.72
CA GLY A 295 -2.66 26.20 -1.65
C GLY A 295 -2.22 26.30 -3.13
N SER A 296 -0.92 26.20 -3.43
CA SER A 296 -0.42 26.30 -4.82
C SER A 296 -0.89 25.16 -5.73
N VAL A 297 -1.26 24.03 -5.18
CA VAL A 297 -1.82 22.92 -5.96
C VAL A 297 -3.07 23.28 -6.73
N ARG A 298 -3.83 24.28 -6.28
CA ARG A 298 -5.10 24.71 -6.90
C ARG A 298 -4.92 25.27 -8.31
N THR A 299 -3.74 25.79 -8.61
CA THR A 299 -3.37 26.39 -9.90
C THR A 299 -2.37 25.52 -10.68
N ALA A 300 -2.09 24.30 -10.22
CA ALA A 300 -1.19 23.39 -10.91
C ALA A 300 -1.83 22.92 -12.23
N ASP A 301 -1.02 22.91 -13.29
CA ASP A 301 -1.49 22.52 -14.64
C ASP A 301 -2.09 21.11 -14.64
N GLY A 302 -3.27 20.98 -15.23
CA GLY A 302 -3.97 19.72 -15.39
C GLY A 302 -4.47 19.08 -14.10
N ILE A 303 -4.42 19.77 -12.95
CA ILE A 303 -4.77 19.19 -11.65
C ILE A 303 -6.21 18.72 -11.60
N ASP A 304 -7.15 19.45 -12.22
CA ASP A 304 -8.56 19.09 -12.23
C ASP A 304 -8.81 17.76 -12.97
N ALA A 305 -8.17 17.58 -14.12
CA ALA A 305 -8.24 16.32 -14.88
C ALA A 305 -7.66 15.14 -14.08
N ARG A 306 -6.51 15.32 -13.42
CA ARG A 306 -5.86 14.29 -12.60
C ARG A 306 -6.70 13.90 -11.39
N VAL A 307 -7.31 14.87 -10.72
CA VAL A 307 -8.23 14.62 -9.59
C VAL A 307 -9.47 13.85 -10.08
N THR A 308 -10.04 14.26 -11.22
CA THR A 308 -11.21 13.60 -11.82
C THR A 308 -10.90 12.15 -12.20
N GLU A 309 -9.75 11.91 -12.83
CA GLU A 309 -9.30 10.57 -13.18
C GLU A 309 -9.04 9.70 -11.93
N PHE A 310 -8.40 10.26 -10.89
CA PHE A 310 -8.16 9.54 -9.64
C PHE A 310 -9.46 9.21 -8.91
N ALA A 311 -10.43 10.12 -8.85
CA ALA A 311 -11.76 9.86 -8.31
C ALA A 311 -12.49 8.75 -9.10
N ALA A 312 -12.39 8.76 -10.42
CA ALA A 312 -12.96 7.71 -11.28
C ALA A 312 -12.30 6.33 -11.02
N ARG A 313 -10.99 6.29 -10.71
CA ARG A 313 -10.33 5.04 -10.29
C ARG A 313 -10.87 4.52 -8.96
N ILE A 314 -11.07 5.39 -7.97
CA ILE A 314 -11.69 5.01 -6.70
C ILE A 314 -13.11 4.52 -6.92
N ALA A 315 -13.88 5.17 -7.78
CA ALA A 315 -15.27 4.82 -8.08
C ALA A 315 -15.44 3.39 -8.66
N LYS A 316 -14.40 2.79 -9.24
CA LYS A 316 -14.43 1.41 -9.79
C LYS A 316 -14.72 0.33 -8.75
N ILE A 317 -14.55 0.61 -7.44
CA ILE A 317 -14.89 -0.36 -6.39
C ILE A 317 -16.41 -0.44 -6.11
N GLN A 318 -17.18 0.47 -6.69
CA GLN A 318 -18.64 0.43 -6.59
C GLN A 318 -19.22 -0.59 -7.58
N THR A 319 -20.11 -1.45 -7.09
CA THR A 319 -20.92 -2.30 -7.97
C THR A 319 -21.92 -1.41 -8.71
N VAL A 320 -21.82 -1.33 -10.04
CA VAL A 320 -22.85 -0.68 -10.86
C VAL A 320 -24.04 -1.63 -10.92
N GLN A 321 -25.16 -1.25 -10.34
CA GLN A 321 -26.41 -1.96 -10.61
C GLN A 321 -26.70 -1.87 -12.10
N LYS A 322 -26.69 -3.02 -12.78
CA LYS A 322 -27.11 -3.13 -14.19
C LYS A 322 -28.60 -3.04 -14.31
#